data_3d5b25561f366e59f0b15aab50f18174
#
_entry.id   3d5b25561f366e59f0b15aab50f18174
#
_cell.length_a   1.000
_cell.length_b   1.000
_cell.length_c   1.000
_cell.angle_alpha   90.00
_cell.angle_beta   90.00
_cell.angle_gamma   90.00
#
_symmetry.space_group_name_H-M   'P 1'
#
loop_
_entity.id
_entity.type
_entity.pdbx_description
1 polymer ?
#
loop_
_entity_poly.entity_id
_entity_poly.type
_entity_poly.pdbx_seq_one_letter_code
_entity_poly.pdbx_strand_id
1 'polypeptide(L)'
;YNQYCPLVLDASVCKKPYALLKPVLQELLKNALVNSVDAYCADCPLGLNLEQANSSVHTFAETLIANCQQTGQIVENTYKKAPGKVSSYDDLWRFTLVNYNAGSGCLILALRSTQMAREPVDWLHVSSHLTPVCKGALVYVQDISQ
;
A
#
# COMPACT_ATOMS: atom_id res chain seq x y z
N TYR A 1 -17.37 10.99 -0.17
CA TYR A 1 -17.48 9.98 0.89
C TYR A 1 -18.83 9.28 0.87
N ASN A 2 -19.94 10.01 0.97
CA ASN A 2 -21.29 9.43 1.06
C ASN A 2 -21.69 8.57 -0.15
N GLN A 3 -21.13 8.86 -1.30
CA GLN A 3 -21.42 8.14 -2.54
C GLN A 3 -20.61 6.84 -2.67
N TYR A 4 -19.35 6.86 -2.25
CA TYR A 4 -18.42 5.75 -2.47
C TYR A 4 -18.29 4.80 -1.26
N CYS A 5 -18.47 5.32 -0.04
CA CYS A 5 -18.31 4.50 1.16
C CYS A 5 -19.22 3.25 1.16
N PRO A 6 -20.52 3.33 0.83
CA PRO A 6 -21.38 2.14 0.82
C PRO A 6 -21.05 1.11 -0.25
N LEU A 7 -20.23 1.46 -1.24
CA LEU A 7 -19.76 0.51 -2.26
C LEU A 7 -18.56 -0.32 -1.78
N VAL A 8 -17.90 0.11 -0.72
CA VAL A 8 -16.66 -0.48 -0.21
C VAL A 8 -16.81 -1.05 1.20
N LEU A 9 -17.59 -0.38 2.03
CA LEU A 9 -17.82 -0.72 3.43
C LEU A 9 -19.31 -0.92 3.71
N ASP A 10 -19.59 -1.55 4.85
CA ASP A 10 -20.95 -1.69 5.33
C ASP A 10 -21.62 -0.31 5.54
N ALA A 11 -22.89 -0.20 5.15
CA ALA A 11 -23.65 1.04 5.24
C ALA A 11 -23.74 1.59 6.68
N SER A 12 -23.68 0.72 7.69
CA SER A 12 -23.70 1.14 9.10
C SER A 12 -22.40 1.87 9.49
N VAL A 13 -21.28 1.47 8.91
CA VAL A 13 -19.97 2.11 9.08
C VAL A 13 -19.95 3.48 8.41
N CYS A 14 -20.55 3.58 7.24
CA CYS A 14 -20.61 4.81 6.43
C CYS A 14 -21.50 5.92 7.04
N LYS A 15 -22.26 5.62 8.08
CA LYS A 15 -22.99 6.64 8.85
C LYS A 15 -22.07 7.52 9.70
N LYS A 16 -20.83 7.05 9.98
CA LYS A 16 -19.84 7.83 10.73
C LYS A 16 -19.11 8.79 9.79
N PRO A 17 -18.75 10.00 10.25
CA PRO A 17 -17.85 10.88 9.49
C PRO A 17 -16.53 10.17 9.16
N TYR A 18 -15.98 10.43 7.96
CA TYR A 18 -14.71 9.83 7.53
C TYR A 18 -13.59 9.96 8.57
N ALA A 19 -13.46 11.14 9.19
CA ALA A 19 -12.43 11.41 10.20
C ALA A 19 -12.53 10.53 11.46
N LEU A 20 -13.71 9.96 11.72
CA LEU A 20 -13.96 9.09 12.88
C LEU A 20 -13.85 7.59 12.54
N LEU A 21 -13.56 7.25 11.31
CA LEU A 21 -13.28 5.87 10.93
C LEU A 21 -11.91 5.43 11.46
N LYS A 22 -11.79 4.14 11.72
CA LYS A 22 -10.47 3.55 12.03
C LYS A 22 -9.51 3.76 10.85
N PRO A 23 -8.22 4.03 11.09
CA PRO A 23 -7.24 4.27 10.02
C PRO A 23 -7.24 3.22 8.90
N VAL A 24 -7.39 1.95 9.26
CA VAL A 24 -7.47 0.83 8.29
C VAL A 24 -8.66 0.98 7.34
N LEU A 25 -9.80 1.45 7.83
CA LEU A 25 -11.01 1.66 7.01
C LEU A 25 -10.86 2.90 6.12
N GLN A 26 -10.22 3.95 6.63
CA GLN A 26 -9.89 5.14 5.83
C GLN A 26 -8.98 4.78 4.66
N GLU A 27 -7.97 3.96 4.92
CA GLU A 27 -7.02 3.51 3.90
C GLU A 27 -7.69 2.59 2.87
N LEU A 28 -8.56 1.67 3.31
CA LEU A 28 -9.34 0.82 2.41
C LEU A 28 -10.20 1.66 1.45
N LEU A 29 -10.84 2.71 1.96
CA LEU A 29 -11.64 3.63 1.14
C LEU A 29 -10.78 4.42 0.15
N LYS A 30 -9.60 4.90 0.57
CA LYS A 30 -8.66 5.60 -0.32
C LYS A 30 -8.19 4.68 -1.45
N ASN A 31 -7.79 3.46 -1.14
CA ASN A 31 -7.36 2.50 -2.14
C ASN A 31 -8.47 2.15 -3.14
N ALA A 32 -9.69 1.94 -2.65
CA ALA A 32 -10.83 1.66 -3.51
C ALA A 32 -11.15 2.86 -4.42
N LEU A 33 -11.05 4.09 -3.90
CA LEU A 33 -11.26 5.31 -4.70
C LEU A 33 -10.21 5.44 -5.80
N VAL A 34 -8.93 5.24 -5.49
CA VAL A 34 -7.85 5.27 -6.50
C VAL A 34 -8.09 4.27 -7.61
N ASN A 35 -8.52 3.05 -7.26
CA ASN A 35 -8.78 1.99 -8.23
C ASN A 35 -10.07 2.22 -9.04
N SER A 36 -11.02 3.04 -8.55
CA SER A 36 -12.30 3.28 -9.20
C SER A 36 -12.35 4.58 -10.01
N VAL A 37 -11.36 5.47 -9.88
CA VAL A 37 -11.34 6.73 -10.61
C VAL A 37 -10.92 6.49 -12.06
N ASP A 38 -11.85 6.71 -12.97
CA ASP A 38 -11.58 6.78 -14.41
C ASP A 38 -11.56 8.25 -14.83
N ALA A 39 -10.38 8.75 -15.17
CA ALA A 39 -10.18 10.11 -15.65
C ALA A 39 -10.43 10.25 -17.16
N TYR A 40 -10.85 9.20 -17.86
CA TYR A 40 -11.14 9.25 -19.28
C TYR A 40 -12.30 10.23 -19.56
N CYS A 41 -12.09 11.10 -20.52
CA CYS A 41 -13.08 12.08 -20.95
C CYS A 41 -12.95 12.28 -22.46
N ALA A 42 -13.86 11.68 -23.25
CA ALA A 42 -13.82 11.74 -24.71
C ALA A 42 -13.94 13.18 -25.26
N ASP A 43 -14.69 14.02 -24.57
CA ASP A 43 -14.98 15.42 -24.99
C ASP A 43 -13.97 16.42 -24.42
N CYS A 44 -12.99 15.97 -23.61
CA CYS A 44 -11.96 16.84 -23.08
C CYS A 44 -10.80 17.01 -24.08
N PRO A 45 -10.13 18.20 -24.12
CA PRO A 45 -9.09 18.50 -25.10
C PRO A 45 -7.93 17.49 -25.15
N LEU A 46 -7.62 16.87 -24.01
CA LEU A 46 -6.54 15.89 -23.89
C LEU A 46 -7.05 14.44 -23.74
N GLY A 47 -8.35 14.22 -23.89
CA GLY A 47 -8.97 12.91 -23.64
C GLY A 47 -9.04 12.54 -22.14
N LEU A 48 -8.66 13.46 -21.26
CA LEU A 48 -8.61 13.26 -19.82
C LEU A 48 -9.30 14.40 -19.06
N ASN A 49 -10.01 14.05 -18.01
CA ASN A 49 -10.45 15.01 -17.00
C ASN A 49 -9.28 15.28 -16.05
N LEU A 50 -8.62 16.43 -16.23
CA LEU A 50 -7.41 16.78 -15.46
C LEU A 50 -7.65 16.95 -13.96
N GLU A 51 -8.84 17.39 -13.56
CA GLU A 51 -9.19 17.53 -12.15
C GLU A 51 -9.29 16.15 -11.48
N GLN A 52 -9.97 15.20 -12.10
CA GLN A 52 -10.06 13.82 -11.61
C GLN A 52 -8.72 13.12 -11.63
N ALA A 53 -7.92 13.29 -12.70
CA ALA A 53 -6.58 12.73 -12.78
C ALA A 53 -5.67 13.27 -11.67
N ASN A 54 -5.69 14.58 -11.45
CA ASN A 54 -4.91 15.23 -10.38
C ASN A 54 -5.32 14.74 -8.99
N SER A 55 -6.61 14.65 -8.72
CA SER A 55 -7.14 14.14 -7.45
C SER A 55 -6.75 12.68 -7.22
N SER A 56 -6.79 11.85 -8.27
CA SER A 56 -6.39 10.44 -8.22
C SER A 56 -4.90 10.29 -7.89
N VAL A 57 -4.03 11.04 -8.57
CA VAL A 57 -2.59 11.04 -8.32
C VAL A 57 -2.27 11.50 -6.89
N HIS A 58 -2.92 12.54 -6.42
CA HIS A 58 -2.74 13.05 -5.06
C HIS A 58 -3.13 12.00 -4.01
N THR A 59 -4.29 11.38 -4.16
CA THR A 59 -4.77 10.32 -3.27
C THR A 59 -3.84 9.10 -3.28
N PHE A 60 -3.34 8.72 -4.46
CA PHE A 60 -2.36 7.64 -4.60
C PHE A 60 -1.06 7.96 -3.84
N ALA A 61 -0.52 9.17 -4.01
CA ALA A 61 0.69 9.61 -3.33
C ALA A 61 0.53 9.60 -1.80
N GLU A 62 -0.59 10.12 -1.28
CA GLU A 62 -0.89 10.08 0.16
C GLU A 62 -0.98 8.64 0.69
N THR A 63 -1.63 7.75 -0.06
CA THR A 63 -1.76 6.34 0.30
C THR A 63 -0.39 5.67 0.33
N LEU A 64 0.47 5.95 -0.64
CA LEU A 64 1.82 5.39 -0.71
C LEU A 64 2.69 5.86 0.47
N ILE A 65 2.59 7.13 0.86
CA ILE A 65 3.28 7.67 2.02
C ILE A 65 2.79 6.99 3.31
N ALA A 66 1.48 6.78 3.47
CA ALA A 66 0.92 6.08 4.63
C ALA A 66 1.42 4.63 4.71
N ASN A 67 1.51 3.94 3.57
CA ASN A 67 2.08 2.59 3.50
C ASN A 67 3.58 2.57 3.83
N CYS A 68 4.33 3.60 3.42
CA CYS A 68 5.75 3.76 3.77
C CYS A 68 5.93 3.89 5.29
N GLN A 69 5.13 4.72 5.95
CA GLN A 69 5.16 4.88 7.40
C GLN A 69 4.81 3.57 8.11
N GLN A 70 3.77 2.87 7.67
CA GLN A 70 3.37 1.59 8.21
C GLN A 70 4.46 0.53 8.01
N THR A 71 5.09 0.48 6.86
CA THR A 71 6.21 -0.42 6.57
C THR A 71 7.37 -0.18 7.53
N GLY A 72 7.74 1.07 7.76
CA GLY A 72 8.75 1.45 8.75
C GLY A 72 8.42 0.92 10.15
N GLN A 73 7.18 1.08 10.59
CA GLN A 73 6.72 0.53 11.88
C GLN A 73 6.77 -0.99 11.93
N ILE A 74 6.39 -1.68 10.85
CA ILE A 74 6.45 -3.14 10.77
C ILE A 74 7.89 -3.63 10.92
N VAL A 75 8.84 -3.02 10.19
CA VAL A 75 10.27 -3.36 10.28
C VAL A 75 10.80 -3.11 11.70
N GLU A 76 10.52 -1.94 12.27
CA GLU A 76 10.95 -1.60 13.63
C GLU A 76 10.36 -2.56 14.67
N ASN A 77 9.09 -2.89 14.57
CA ASN A 77 8.42 -3.82 15.48
C ASN A 77 8.99 -5.25 15.37
N THR A 78 9.40 -5.66 14.18
CA THR A 78 9.96 -7.00 13.94
C THR A 78 11.40 -7.10 14.44
N TYR A 79 12.23 -6.12 14.10
CA TYR A 79 13.69 -6.19 14.35
C TYR A 79 14.15 -5.37 15.56
N LYS A 80 13.28 -4.58 16.18
CA LYS A 80 13.58 -3.69 17.32
C LYS A 80 14.71 -2.70 17.05
N LYS A 81 14.83 -2.27 15.80
CA LYS A 81 15.80 -1.28 15.32
C LYS A 81 15.12 -0.34 14.32
N ALA A 82 15.65 0.86 14.20
CA ALA A 82 15.19 1.81 13.18
C ALA A 82 15.28 1.19 11.78
N PRO A 83 14.27 1.39 10.91
CA PRO A 83 14.21 0.74 9.59
C PRO A 83 15.48 0.92 8.76
N GLY A 84 16.03 2.12 8.70
CA GLY A 84 17.26 2.40 7.96
C GLY A 84 18.54 1.75 8.53
N LYS A 85 18.46 1.17 9.73
CA LYS A 85 19.53 0.35 10.32
C LYS A 85 19.36 -1.14 10.00
N VAL A 86 18.22 -1.53 9.46
CA VAL A 86 17.85 -2.90 9.14
C VAL A 86 18.00 -3.17 7.65
N SER A 87 17.54 -2.24 6.81
CA SER A 87 17.47 -2.40 5.35
C SER A 87 17.87 -1.13 4.64
N SER A 88 18.24 -1.27 3.36
CA SER A 88 18.52 -0.12 2.50
C SER A 88 17.25 0.67 2.19
N TYR A 89 17.40 1.91 1.75
CA TYR A 89 16.31 2.76 1.30
C TYR A 89 15.50 2.10 0.17
N ASP A 90 16.19 1.52 -0.82
CA ASP A 90 15.56 0.86 -1.96
C ASP A 90 14.76 -0.37 -1.53
N ASP A 91 15.28 -1.15 -0.59
CA ASP A 91 14.57 -2.33 -0.07
C ASP A 91 13.35 -1.92 0.75
N LEU A 92 13.44 -0.87 1.56
CA LEU A 92 12.30 -0.32 2.31
C LEU A 92 11.18 0.14 1.38
N TRP A 93 11.49 0.73 0.23
CA TRP A 93 10.50 1.07 -0.79
C TRP A 93 9.88 -0.16 -1.44
N ARG A 94 10.65 -1.19 -1.73
CA ARG A 94 10.11 -2.46 -2.24
C ARG A 94 9.18 -3.12 -1.21
N PHE A 95 9.53 -3.09 0.07
CA PHE A 95 8.63 -3.55 1.14
C PHE A 95 7.35 -2.71 1.23
N THR A 96 7.46 -1.41 1.03
CA THR A 96 6.30 -0.51 0.97
C THR A 96 5.36 -0.88 -0.19
N LEU A 97 5.90 -1.20 -1.35
CA LEU A 97 5.13 -1.65 -2.51
C LEU A 97 4.45 -3.01 -2.26
N VAL A 98 5.11 -3.94 -1.56
CA VAL A 98 4.48 -5.19 -1.10
C VAL A 98 3.32 -4.90 -0.16
N ASN A 99 3.53 -4.03 0.82
CA ASN A 99 2.49 -3.62 1.76
C ASN A 99 1.30 -2.98 1.05
N TYR A 100 1.54 -2.11 0.08
CA TYR A 100 0.51 -1.46 -0.72
C TYR A 100 -0.28 -2.47 -1.58
N ASN A 101 0.41 -3.37 -2.28
CA ASN A 101 -0.22 -4.29 -3.24
C ASN A 101 -0.85 -5.52 -2.57
N ALA A 102 -0.15 -6.14 -1.64
CA ALA A 102 -0.54 -7.42 -1.01
C ALA A 102 -1.01 -7.29 0.44
N GLY A 103 -0.81 -6.14 1.06
CA GLY A 103 -1.20 -5.86 2.44
C GLY A 103 -0.12 -6.16 3.48
N SER A 104 -0.31 -5.57 4.66
CA SER A 104 0.63 -5.67 5.79
C SER A 104 0.85 -7.09 6.29
N GLY A 105 -0.17 -7.94 6.21
CA GLY A 105 -0.05 -9.35 6.59
C GLY A 105 1.00 -10.11 5.78
N CYS A 106 1.03 -9.90 4.47
CA CYS A 106 2.04 -10.49 3.58
C CYS A 106 3.46 -10.03 3.95
N LEU A 107 3.64 -8.75 4.19
CA LEU A 107 4.94 -8.18 4.56
C LEU A 107 5.41 -8.68 5.94
N ILE A 108 4.52 -8.68 6.93
CA ILE A 108 4.85 -9.15 8.30
C ILE A 108 5.31 -10.61 8.27
N LEU A 109 4.59 -11.48 7.57
CA LEU A 109 4.95 -12.89 7.47
C LEU A 109 6.30 -13.08 6.79
N ALA A 110 6.56 -12.38 5.69
CA ALA A 110 7.84 -12.47 4.99
C ALA A 110 9.00 -11.98 5.86
N LEU A 111 8.87 -10.84 6.55
CA LEU A 111 9.90 -10.31 7.43
C LEU A 111 10.18 -11.23 8.63
N ARG A 112 9.13 -11.78 9.24
CA ARG A 112 9.31 -12.76 10.34
C ARG A 112 9.99 -14.03 9.88
N SER A 113 9.64 -14.53 8.71
CA SER A 113 10.30 -15.72 8.14
C SER A 113 11.77 -15.47 7.86
N THR A 114 12.10 -14.30 7.29
CA THR A 114 13.50 -13.85 7.08
C THR A 114 14.26 -13.76 8.41
N GLN A 115 13.63 -13.20 9.44
CA GLN A 115 14.23 -13.10 10.78
C GLN A 115 14.47 -14.47 11.39
N MET A 116 13.51 -15.39 11.29
CA MET A 116 13.65 -16.76 11.79
C MET A 116 14.77 -17.53 11.07
N ALA A 117 14.91 -17.30 9.77
CA ALA A 117 15.99 -17.88 8.96
C ALA A 117 17.35 -17.22 9.22
N ARG A 118 17.40 -16.11 9.97
CA ARG A 118 18.61 -15.31 10.25
C ARG A 118 19.29 -14.80 8.98
N GLU A 119 18.50 -14.49 7.98
CA GLU A 119 18.95 -13.96 6.69
C GLU A 119 19.03 -12.43 6.72
N PRO A 120 19.79 -11.83 5.78
CA PRO A 120 19.79 -10.38 5.59
C PRO A 120 18.38 -9.85 5.27
N VAL A 121 18.08 -8.65 5.75
CA VAL A 121 16.78 -8.02 5.53
C VAL A 121 16.86 -7.14 4.26
N ASP A 122 17.01 -7.79 3.15
CA ASP A 122 17.02 -7.21 1.81
C ASP A 122 15.90 -7.77 0.95
N TRP A 123 15.71 -7.18 -0.23
CA TRP A 123 14.65 -7.60 -1.13
C TRP A 123 14.77 -9.07 -1.56
N LEU A 124 15.98 -9.51 -1.84
CA LEU A 124 16.22 -10.89 -2.30
C LEU A 124 15.69 -11.92 -1.30
N HIS A 125 16.05 -11.76 -0.03
CA HIS A 125 15.68 -12.71 1.02
C HIS A 125 14.21 -12.54 1.43
N VAL A 126 13.76 -11.31 1.68
CA VAL A 126 12.38 -11.06 2.10
C VAL A 126 11.38 -11.50 1.03
N SER A 127 11.65 -11.21 -0.26
CA SER A 127 10.77 -11.63 -1.35
C SER A 127 10.68 -13.15 -1.51
N SER A 128 11.74 -13.87 -1.20
CA SER A 128 11.75 -15.34 -1.24
C SER A 128 10.82 -15.98 -0.19
N HIS A 129 10.54 -15.27 0.89
CA HIS A 129 9.63 -15.70 1.97
C HIS A 129 8.18 -15.25 1.79
N LEU A 130 7.84 -14.59 0.68
CA LEU A 130 6.44 -14.29 0.38
C LEU A 130 5.67 -15.59 0.13
N THR A 131 4.54 -15.74 0.83
CA THR A 131 3.67 -16.91 0.64
C THR A 131 3.06 -16.93 -0.76
N PRO A 132 2.59 -18.09 -1.28
CA PRO A 132 2.00 -18.18 -2.61
C PRO A 132 0.89 -17.17 -2.86
N VAL A 133 0.06 -16.89 -1.85
CA VAL A 133 -1.03 -15.89 -1.91
C VAL A 133 -0.49 -14.47 -2.09
N CYS A 134 0.72 -14.19 -1.60
CA CYS A 134 1.36 -12.87 -1.62
C CYS A 134 2.28 -12.66 -2.83
N LYS A 135 2.55 -13.69 -3.63
CA LYS A 135 3.52 -13.64 -4.74
C LYS A 135 3.11 -12.72 -5.89
N GLY A 136 1.85 -12.34 -6.00
CA GLY A 136 1.41 -11.32 -6.96
C GLY A 136 2.13 -9.97 -6.77
N ALA A 137 2.57 -9.66 -5.57
CA ALA A 137 3.36 -8.47 -5.27
C ALA A 137 4.75 -8.48 -5.92
N LEU A 138 5.33 -9.64 -6.23
CA LEU A 138 6.65 -9.73 -6.88
C LEU A 138 6.65 -9.06 -8.25
N VAL A 139 5.67 -9.38 -9.09
CA VAL A 139 5.51 -8.78 -10.42
C VAL A 139 5.28 -7.28 -10.30
N TYR A 140 4.39 -6.87 -9.38
CA TYR A 140 4.08 -5.47 -9.15
C TYR A 140 5.33 -4.66 -8.73
N VAL A 141 6.11 -5.17 -7.78
CA VAL A 141 7.35 -4.52 -7.34
C VAL A 141 8.39 -4.48 -8.46
N GLN A 142 8.53 -5.57 -9.21
CA GLN A 142 9.47 -5.64 -10.33
C GLN A 142 9.14 -4.61 -11.41
N ASP A 143 7.87 -4.48 -11.78
CA ASP A 143 7.43 -3.55 -12.82
C ASP A 143 7.65 -2.08 -12.43
N ILE A 144 7.50 -1.75 -11.15
CA ILE A 144 7.70 -0.37 -10.65
C ILE A 144 9.19 -0.06 -10.38
N SER A 145 9.98 -1.07 -10.00
CA SER A 145 11.39 -0.91 -9.61
C SER A 145 12.37 -0.88 -10.80
N GLN A 146 11.88 -1.06 -12.02
CA GLN A 146 12.64 -0.91 -13.25
C GLN A 146 12.74 0.58 -13.62
#